data_70f29b2a53d8949297c58ed9385a353e
#
_entry.id   70f29b2a53d8949297c58ed9385a353e
#
_cell.length_a   1.000
_cell.length_b   1.000
_cell.length_c   1.000
_cell.angle_alpha   90.00
_cell.angle_beta   90.00
_cell.angle_gamma   90.00
#
_symmetry.space_group_name_H-M   'P 1'
#
loop_
_entity.id
_entity.type
_entity.pdbx_description
1 polymer ?
#
loop_
_entity_poly.entity_id
_entity_poly.type
_entity_poly.pdbx_seq_one_letter_code
_entity_poly.pdbx_strand_id
1 'polypeptide(L)'
;KKLAASAKIIHRGRHFRSTDTLDAFLVLNVLSEDFDLSKSLFDLAKVEKFLVWSIDQAERSNFMMPAVVERGALRVAISTSGTAPALASTLRQNYETIFDEEFEQFLDWLGNLRESFQKNEPNELQRREQLRDAVKGFSLTGTLTYPVSWKEQKERPES
;
A
#
# COMPACT_ATOMS: atom_id res chain seq x y z
N LYS A 1 10.57 23.46 -0.75
CA LYS A 1 11.48 24.31 -1.55
C LYS A 1 12.59 23.50 -2.23
N LYS A 2 13.29 22.55 -1.54
CA LYS A 2 14.39 21.75 -2.15
C LYS A 2 13.92 20.89 -3.33
N LEU A 3 12.75 20.22 -3.24
CA LEU A 3 12.22 19.38 -4.32
C LEU A 3 11.78 20.20 -5.55
N ALA A 4 11.22 21.38 -5.35
CA ALA A 4 10.88 22.28 -6.45
C ALA A 4 12.14 22.82 -7.17
N ALA A 5 13.22 23.09 -6.43
CA ALA A 5 14.49 23.50 -7.01
C ALA A 5 15.18 22.41 -7.86
N SER A 6 14.87 21.12 -7.61
CA SER A 6 15.40 20.00 -8.41
C SER A 6 14.61 19.73 -9.70
N ALA A 7 13.63 20.56 -10.05
CA ALA A 7 12.70 20.40 -11.18
C ALA A 7 11.91 19.07 -11.18
N LYS A 8 11.91 18.32 -10.07
CA LYS A 8 11.14 17.08 -9.91
C LYS A 8 9.66 17.34 -9.62
N ILE A 9 9.32 18.52 -9.11
CA ILE A 9 7.96 18.95 -8.84
C ILE A 9 7.75 20.39 -9.32
N ILE A 10 6.53 20.69 -9.76
CA ILE A 10 6.09 22.05 -10.09
C ILE A 10 5.28 22.58 -8.90
N HIS A 11 5.80 23.56 -8.17
CA HIS A 11 5.09 24.23 -7.09
C HIS A 11 4.29 25.42 -7.65
N ARG A 12 2.97 25.41 -7.42
CA ARG A 12 2.06 26.50 -7.79
C ARG A 12 1.59 27.23 -6.52
N GLY A 13 2.15 28.39 -6.21
CA GLY A 13 1.83 29.18 -5.00
C GLY A 13 0.48 29.91 -5.11
N ARG A 14 -0.60 29.20 -5.40
CA ARG A 14 -1.97 29.72 -5.53
C ARG A 14 -3.00 28.67 -5.15
N HIS A 15 -4.25 29.07 -4.99
CA HIS A 15 -5.37 28.16 -4.83
C HIS A 15 -5.56 27.24 -6.02
N PHE A 16 -6.13 26.07 -5.75
CA PHE A 16 -6.52 25.08 -6.75
C PHE A 16 -7.49 25.69 -7.79
N ARG A 17 -7.38 25.23 -9.02
CA ARG A 17 -8.31 25.50 -10.13
C ARG A 17 -8.67 24.19 -10.79
N SER A 18 -9.90 24.06 -11.32
CA SER A 18 -10.33 22.84 -12.04
C SER A 18 -9.41 22.47 -13.21
N THR A 19 -8.80 23.48 -13.85
CA THR A 19 -7.83 23.27 -14.92
C THR A 19 -6.51 22.61 -14.45
N ASP A 20 -6.28 22.50 -13.15
CA ASP A 20 -5.07 21.83 -12.62
C ASP A 20 -5.17 20.29 -12.70
N THR A 21 -6.37 19.76 -12.93
CA THR A 21 -6.61 18.32 -13.13
C THR A 21 -6.54 17.89 -14.60
N LEU A 22 -6.45 18.82 -15.54
CA LEU A 22 -6.28 18.49 -16.95
C LEU A 22 -5.01 17.64 -17.12
N ASP A 23 -5.17 16.47 -17.75
CA ASP A 23 -4.14 15.45 -17.93
C ASP A 23 -3.61 14.78 -16.64
N ALA A 24 -4.28 15.00 -15.51
CA ALA A 24 -3.92 14.32 -14.28
C ALA A 24 -4.31 12.83 -14.34
N PHE A 25 -3.39 11.96 -14.01
CA PHE A 25 -3.68 10.53 -13.78
C PHE A 25 -4.13 10.26 -12.34
N LEU A 26 -3.50 10.95 -11.38
CA LEU A 26 -3.75 10.78 -9.95
C LEU A 26 -3.74 12.15 -9.25
N VAL A 27 -4.75 12.38 -8.42
CA VAL A 27 -4.86 13.57 -7.56
C VAL A 27 -4.91 13.12 -6.10
N LEU A 28 -4.01 13.66 -5.28
CA LEU A 28 -3.96 13.45 -3.84
C LEU A 28 -4.37 14.74 -3.12
N ASN A 29 -5.56 14.73 -2.53
CA ASN A 29 -6.04 15.84 -1.72
C ASN A 29 -5.72 15.58 -0.24
N VAL A 30 -4.84 16.40 0.31
CA VAL A 30 -4.38 16.31 1.70
C VAL A 30 -5.00 17.38 2.61
N LEU A 31 -6.02 18.08 2.11
CA LEU A 31 -6.78 19.08 2.87
C LEU A 31 -8.01 18.39 3.50
N SER A 32 -7.89 17.93 4.74
CA SER A 32 -8.93 17.16 5.42
C SER A 32 -10.19 17.98 5.73
N GLU A 33 -10.06 19.28 5.90
CA GLU A 33 -11.15 20.17 6.34
C GLU A 33 -11.89 20.87 5.18
N ASP A 34 -11.34 20.81 3.96
CA ASP A 34 -11.96 21.41 2.76
C ASP A 34 -12.89 20.41 2.05
N PHE A 35 -14.09 20.27 2.59
CA PHE A 35 -15.10 19.33 2.07
C PHE A 35 -15.62 19.74 0.67
N ASP A 36 -15.67 21.02 0.35
CA ASP A 36 -16.12 21.51 -0.94
C ASP A 36 -15.09 21.19 -2.03
N LEU A 37 -13.81 21.37 -1.74
CA LEU A 37 -12.74 20.97 -2.62
C LEU A 37 -12.76 19.45 -2.87
N SER A 38 -12.89 18.66 -1.81
CA SER A 38 -12.93 17.18 -1.89
C SER A 38 -14.09 16.72 -2.77
N LYS A 39 -15.27 17.32 -2.61
CA LYS A 39 -16.45 17.04 -3.44
C LYS A 39 -16.21 17.43 -4.89
N SER A 40 -15.69 18.63 -5.13
CA SER A 40 -15.37 19.10 -6.47
C SER A 40 -14.38 18.20 -7.20
N LEU A 41 -13.32 17.78 -6.53
CA LEU A 41 -12.31 16.85 -7.08
C LEU A 41 -12.92 15.48 -7.41
N PHE A 42 -13.78 14.95 -6.53
CA PHE A 42 -14.45 13.68 -6.78
C PHE A 42 -15.42 13.73 -7.97
N ASP A 43 -16.16 14.84 -8.10
CA ASP A 43 -17.08 15.03 -9.24
C ASP A 43 -16.29 15.23 -10.55
N LEU A 44 -15.19 15.98 -10.54
CA LEU A 44 -14.27 16.10 -11.68
C LEU A 44 -13.67 14.75 -12.07
N ALA A 45 -13.25 13.95 -11.10
CA ALA A 45 -12.67 12.63 -11.35
C ALA A 45 -13.63 11.68 -12.08
N LYS A 46 -14.96 11.81 -11.86
CA LYS A 46 -15.97 11.02 -12.59
C LYS A 46 -16.04 11.41 -14.07
N VAL A 47 -15.83 12.68 -14.38
CA VAL A 47 -15.90 13.22 -15.75
C VAL A 47 -14.58 13.02 -16.49
N GLU A 48 -13.48 13.44 -15.88
CA GLU A 48 -12.15 13.47 -16.49
C GLU A 48 -11.39 12.12 -16.36
N LYS A 49 -11.94 11.16 -15.56
CA LYS A 49 -11.44 9.78 -15.44
C LYS A 49 -10.04 9.65 -14.81
N PHE A 50 -9.69 10.53 -13.89
CA PHE A 50 -8.49 10.38 -13.07
C PHE A 50 -8.80 9.68 -11.73
N LEU A 51 -7.74 9.19 -11.06
CA LEU A 51 -7.82 8.67 -9.71
C LEU A 51 -7.76 9.82 -8.70
N VAL A 52 -8.66 9.81 -7.70
CA VAL A 52 -8.64 10.79 -6.62
C VAL A 52 -8.69 10.10 -5.26
N TRP A 53 -7.79 10.53 -4.40
CA TRP A 53 -7.79 10.18 -2.98
C TRP A 53 -7.84 11.45 -2.15
N SER A 54 -8.82 11.52 -1.24
CA SER A 54 -8.96 12.61 -0.27
C SER A 54 -8.73 12.05 1.12
N ILE A 55 -7.80 12.68 1.87
CA ILE A 55 -7.45 12.23 3.22
C ILE A 55 -8.69 12.24 4.12
N ASP A 56 -8.87 11.18 4.90
CA ASP A 56 -9.98 10.99 5.85
C ASP A 56 -11.40 11.09 5.26
N GLN A 57 -11.52 11.01 3.91
CA GLN A 57 -12.79 11.12 3.18
C GLN A 57 -12.92 9.98 2.16
N ALA A 58 -13.17 8.77 2.65
CA ALA A 58 -13.28 7.57 1.80
C ALA A 58 -14.41 7.69 0.76
N GLU A 59 -15.54 8.31 1.12
CA GLU A 59 -16.70 8.51 0.24
C GLU A 59 -16.44 9.51 -0.92
N ARG A 60 -15.35 10.28 -0.82
CA ARG A 60 -14.89 11.23 -1.83
C ARG A 60 -13.56 10.82 -2.46
N SER A 61 -13.33 9.53 -2.46
CA SER A 61 -12.17 8.89 -3.06
C SER A 61 -12.63 7.76 -3.98
N ASN A 62 -12.05 7.66 -5.17
CA ASN A 62 -12.26 6.50 -6.06
C ASN A 62 -11.03 5.58 -6.08
N PHE A 63 -10.04 5.91 -5.29
CA PHE A 63 -8.82 5.17 -5.07
C PHE A 63 -8.46 5.24 -3.58
N MET A 64 -8.00 4.14 -3.00
CA MET A 64 -7.61 4.06 -1.60
C MET A 64 -6.13 3.70 -1.48
N MET A 65 -5.41 4.45 -0.65
CA MET A 65 -4.03 4.13 -0.33
C MET A 65 -3.99 3.04 0.76
N PRO A 66 -3.38 1.88 0.49
CA PRO A 66 -3.22 0.84 1.51
C PRO A 66 -2.15 1.23 2.53
N ALA A 67 -2.19 0.61 3.71
CA ALA A 67 -1.02 0.55 4.58
C ALA A 67 0.02 -0.37 3.94
N VAL A 68 1.27 0.07 3.83
CA VAL A 68 2.32 -0.70 3.15
C VAL A 68 3.40 -1.10 4.14
N VAL A 69 3.72 -2.38 4.16
CA VAL A 69 4.92 -2.93 4.79
C VAL A 69 6.04 -2.94 3.76
N GLU A 70 7.19 -2.42 4.14
CA GLU A 70 8.38 -2.41 3.29
C GLU A 70 9.55 -3.08 4.02
N ARG A 71 10.15 -4.09 3.37
CA ARG A 71 11.36 -4.73 3.86
C ARG A 71 12.22 -5.17 2.67
N GLY A 72 13.33 -4.48 2.44
CA GLY A 72 14.14 -4.67 1.24
C GLY A 72 13.27 -4.57 -0.02
N ALA A 73 13.25 -5.61 -0.83
CA ALA A 73 12.42 -5.70 -2.03
C ALA A 73 10.97 -6.13 -1.77
N LEU A 74 10.62 -6.58 -0.54
CA LEU A 74 9.24 -6.95 -0.21
C LEU A 74 8.36 -5.71 -0.09
N ARG A 75 7.15 -5.80 -0.65
CA ARG A 75 6.04 -4.86 -0.43
C ARG A 75 4.78 -5.64 -0.13
N VAL A 76 4.16 -5.39 1.03
CA VAL A 76 2.85 -5.96 1.38
C VAL A 76 1.87 -4.82 1.55
N ALA A 77 0.84 -4.77 0.71
CA ALA A 77 -0.23 -3.79 0.79
C ALA A 77 -1.43 -4.35 1.57
N ILE A 78 -1.87 -3.63 2.58
CA ILE A 78 -2.96 -4.02 3.48
C ILE A 78 -4.07 -2.99 3.35
N SER A 79 -5.24 -3.42 2.88
CA SER A 79 -6.42 -2.58 2.75
C SER A 79 -7.61 -3.19 3.47
N THR A 80 -8.33 -2.37 4.20
CA THR A 80 -9.64 -2.70 4.79
C THR A 80 -10.76 -1.99 4.05
N SER A 81 -10.50 -1.50 2.83
CA SER A 81 -11.44 -0.73 2.00
C SER A 81 -12.06 0.47 2.75
N GLY A 82 -11.27 1.10 3.62
CA GLY A 82 -11.72 2.23 4.44
C GLY A 82 -12.53 1.86 5.69
N THR A 83 -12.90 0.58 5.88
CA THR A 83 -13.74 0.14 7.00
C THR A 83 -13.02 0.26 8.35
N ALA A 84 -11.73 -0.07 8.40
CA ALA A 84 -10.97 -0.11 9.65
C ALA A 84 -9.48 0.34 9.45
N PRO A 85 -9.22 1.64 9.24
CA PRO A 85 -7.85 2.13 9.00
C PRO A 85 -6.90 1.83 10.16
N ALA A 86 -7.38 1.89 11.41
CA ALA A 86 -6.59 1.55 12.59
C ALA A 86 -6.14 0.07 12.57
N LEU A 87 -7.02 -0.86 12.15
CA LEU A 87 -6.66 -2.26 12.00
C LEU A 87 -5.61 -2.45 10.91
N ALA A 88 -5.74 -1.78 9.76
CA ALA A 88 -4.74 -1.83 8.70
C ALA A 88 -3.37 -1.35 9.19
N SER A 89 -3.33 -0.29 10.00
CA SER A 89 -2.11 0.23 10.63
C SER A 89 -1.50 -0.75 11.63
N THR A 90 -2.32 -1.39 12.47
CA THR A 90 -1.88 -2.42 13.43
C THR A 90 -1.30 -3.63 12.71
N LEU A 91 -1.98 -4.11 11.67
CA LEU A 91 -1.48 -5.22 10.85
C LEU A 91 -0.15 -4.87 10.18
N ARG A 92 0.00 -3.65 9.65
CA ARG A 92 1.28 -3.18 9.10
C ARG A 92 2.40 -3.30 10.15
N GLN A 93 2.19 -2.76 11.35
CA GLN A 93 3.18 -2.81 12.44
C GLN A 93 3.54 -4.26 12.81
N ASN A 94 2.55 -5.15 12.91
CA ASN A 94 2.79 -6.55 13.20
C ASN A 94 3.63 -7.24 12.11
N TYR A 95 3.32 -6.98 10.83
CA TYR A 95 4.10 -7.53 9.73
C TYR A 95 5.51 -6.94 9.64
N GLU A 96 5.71 -5.67 9.97
CA GLU A 96 7.06 -5.07 10.06
C GLU A 96 7.94 -5.75 11.11
N THR A 97 7.33 -6.28 12.20
CA THR A 97 8.03 -7.05 13.22
C THR A 97 8.34 -8.48 12.76
N ILE A 98 7.44 -9.08 11.97
CA ILE A 98 7.61 -10.46 11.46
C ILE A 98 8.66 -10.49 10.34
N PHE A 99 8.61 -9.54 9.41
CA PHE A 99 9.61 -9.41 8.35
C PHE A 99 10.80 -8.60 8.86
N ASP A 100 11.66 -9.27 9.58
CA ASP A 100 12.85 -8.72 10.23
C ASP A 100 14.05 -8.56 9.25
N GLU A 101 15.22 -8.31 9.83
CA GLU A 101 16.45 -8.14 9.07
C GLU A 101 16.95 -9.47 8.46
N GLU A 102 16.70 -10.60 9.14
CA GLU A 102 17.04 -11.94 8.61
C GLU A 102 16.22 -12.26 7.37
N PHE A 103 14.92 -11.90 7.38
CA PHE A 103 14.07 -12.03 6.20
C PHE A 103 14.57 -11.17 5.02
N GLU A 104 15.04 -9.96 5.26
CA GLU A 104 15.62 -9.10 4.22
C GLU A 104 16.85 -9.76 3.58
N GLN A 105 17.75 -10.30 4.40
CA GLN A 105 18.93 -11.04 3.92
C GLN A 105 18.55 -12.30 3.13
N PHE A 106 17.53 -13.02 3.57
CA PHE A 106 17.00 -14.18 2.83
C PHE A 106 16.44 -13.77 1.46
N LEU A 107 15.71 -12.67 1.40
CA LEU A 107 15.16 -12.14 0.15
C LEU A 107 16.26 -11.70 -0.83
N ASP A 108 17.31 -11.04 -0.33
CA ASP A 108 18.47 -10.66 -1.14
C ASP A 108 19.21 -11.88 -1.67
N TRP A 109 19.38 -12.93 -0.83
CA TRP A 109 19.96 -14.20 -1.27
C TRP A 109 19.13 -14.84 -2.41
N LEU A 110 17.80 -14.85 -2.31
CA LEU A 110 16.92 -15.34 -3.37
C LEU A 110 17.06 -14.52 -4.66
N GLY A 111 17.22 -13.20 -4.54
CA GLY A 111 17.47 -12.32 -5.67
C GLY A 111 18.76 -12.68 -6.41
N ASN A 112 19.85 -12.83 -5.67
CA ASN A 112 21.16 -13.23 -6.21
C ASN A 112 21.12 -14.62 -6.85
N LEU A 113 20.41 -15.56 -6.22
CA LEU A 113 20.22 -16.91 -6.74
C LEU A 113 19.47 -16.90 -8.09
N ARG A 114 18.40 -16.11 -8.17
CA ARG A 114 17.63 -15.90 -9.40
C ARG A 114 18.49 -15.35 -10.53
N GLU A 115 19.32 -14.34 -10.26
CA GLU A 115 20.23 -13.77 -11.24
C GLU A 115 21.28 -14.81 -11.73
N SER A 116 21.82 -15.60 -10.79
CA SER A 116 22.75 -16.67 -11.11
C SER A 116 22.11 -17.71 -12.03
N PHE A 117 20.90 -18.17 -11.73
CA PHE A 117 20.19 -19.12 -12.58
C PHE A 117 19.84 -18.54 -13.95
N GLN A 118 19.50 -17.25 -14.03
CA GLN A 118 19.26 -16.60 -15.32
C GLN A 118 20.51 -16.58 -16.22
N LYS A 119 21.70 -16.49 -15.63
CA LYS A 119 22.98 -16.46 -16.37
C LYS A 119 23.47 -17.85 -16.77
N ASN A 120 23.23 -18.86 -15.91
CA ASN A 120 23.90 -20.16 -16.04
C ASN A 120 22.99 -21.29 -16.52
N GLU A 121 21.66 -21.16 -16.40
CA GLU A 121 20.70 -22.19 -16.76
C GLU A 121 19.80 -21.69 -17.91
N PRO A 122 19.98 -22.20 -19.14
CA PRO A 122 19.18 -21.78 -20.29
C PRO A 122 17.75 -22.31 -20.26
N ASN A 123 17.49 -23.41 -19.53
CA ASN A 123 16.17 -24.01 -19.47
C ASN A 123 15.27 -23.33 -18.47
N GLU A 124 14.19 -22.70 -18.94
CA GLU A 124 13.24 -21.96 -18.11
C GLU A 124 12.53 -22.84 -17.06
N LEU A 125 12.18 -24.09 -17.40
CA LEU A 125 11.51 -25.00 -16.48
C LEU A 125 12.42 -25.37 -15.32
N GLN A 126 13.69 -25.67 -15.61
CA GLN A 126 14.69 -25.99 -14.58
C GLN A 126 14.95 -24.79 -13.67
N ARG A 127 15.05 -23.56 -14.21
CA ARG A 127 15.17 -22.35 -13.38
C ARG A 127 14.00 -22.20 -12.43
N ARG A 128 12.77 -22.44 -12.89
CA ARG A 128 11.56 -22.35 -12.05
C ARG A 128 11.55 -23.41 -10.95
N GLU A 129 11.98 -24.62 -11.24
CA GLU A 129 12.08 -25.70 -10.26
C GLU A 129 13.12 -25.37 -9.19
N GLN A 130 14.32 -24.94 -9.58
CA GLN A 130 15.40 -24.57 -8.66
C GLN A 130 14.99 -23.40 -7.72
N LEU A 131 14.28 -22.37 -8.25
CA LEU A 131 13.78 -21.27 -7.42
C LEU A 131 12.65 -21.72 -6.49
N ARG A 132 11.83 -22.66 -6.91
CA ARG A 132 10.80 -23.25 -6.04
C ARG A 132 11.40 -24.07 -4.92
N ASP A 133 12.45 -24.85 -5.22
CA ASP A 133 13.17 -25.62 -4.21
C ASP A 133 13.92 -24.72 -3.22
N ALA A 134 14.43 -23.57 -3.65
CA ALA A 134 15.11 -22.60 -2.79
C ALA A 134 14.20 -22.00 -1.70
N VAL A 135 12.89 -21.96 -1.93
CA VAL A 135 11.90 -21.48 -0.93
C VAL A 135 11.20 -22.62 -0.19
N LYS A 136 11.57 -23.87 -0.48
CA LYS A 136 10.97 -25.02 0.16
C LYS A 136 11.28 -25.07 1.65
N GLY A 137 10.24 -25.19 2.45
CA GLY A 137 10.35 -25.15 3.92
C GLY A 137 10.18 -23.75 4.52
N PHE A 138 10.19 -22.67 3.70
CA PHE A 138 9.79 -21.36 4.20
C PHE A 138 8.31 -21.38 4.57
N SER A 139 7.99 -20.88 5.76
CA SER A 139 6.60 -20.79 6.25
C SER A 139 6.43 -19.56 7.12
N LEU A 140 5.30 -18.91 6.97
CA LEU A 140 4.83 -17.86 7.85
C LEU A 140 3.75 -18.45 8.76
N THR A 141 4.01 -18.47 10.08
CA THR A 141 3.06 -18.98 11.08
C THR A 141 2.67 -17.88 12.04
N GLY A 142 1.44 -17.89 12.50
CA GLY A 142 0.95 -16.90 13.46
C GLY A 142 -0.48 -17.18 13.89
N THR A 143 -0.92 -16.49 14.96
CA THR A 143 -2.28 -16.57 15.52
C THR A 143 -2.87 -15.18 15.61
N LEU A 144 -4.21 -15.09 15.45
CA LEU A 144 -4.95 -13.86 15.67
C LEU A 144 -5.43 -13.80 17.12
N THR A 145 -5.14 -12.68 17.78
CA THR A 145 -5.66 -12.37 19.11
C THR A 145 -6.64 -11.21 18.97
N TYR A 146 -7.84 -11.41 19.48
CA TYR A 146 -8.90 -10.42 19.39
C TYR A 146 -9.02 -9.62 20.70
N PRO A 147 -9.44 -8.33 20.63
CA PRO A 147 -9.70 -7.51 21.82
C PRO A 147 -10.77 -8.13 22.71
N VAL A 148 -10.60 -8.01 24.04
CA VAL A 148 -11.57 -8.51 25.03
C VAL A 148 -12.95 -7.87 24.81
N SER A 149 -12.99 -6.57 24.58
CA SER A 149 -14.24 -5.83 24.33
C SER A 149 -15.06 -6.39 23.17
N TRP A 150 -14.39 -6.84 22.10
CA TRP A 150 -15.08 -7.49 20.96
C TRP A 150 -15.65 -8.87 21.33
N LYS A 151 -14.87 -9.67 22.09
CA LYS A 151 -15.32 -10.99 22.55
C LYS A 151 -16.56 -10.87 23.45
N GLU A 152 -16.54 -9.94 24.39
CA GLU A 152 -17.66 -9.66 25.29
C GLU A 152 -18.93 -9.20 24.55
N GLN A 153 -18.78 -8.40 23.48
CA GLN A 153 -19.92 -8.00 22.64
C GLN A 153 -20.51 -9.18 21.87
N LYS A 154 -19.65 -10.06 21.34
CA LYS A 154 -20.09 -11.22 20.57
C LYS A 154 -20.88 -12.23 21.44
N GLU A 155 -20.55 -12.33 22.73
CA GLU A 155 -21.20 -13.24 23.67
C GLU A 155 -22.51 -12.68 24.26
N ARG A 156 -22.83 -11.40 24.03
CA ARG A 156 -24.13 -10.83 24.43
C ARG A 156 -25.21 -11.31 23.48
N PRO A 157 -26.30 -11.97 24.00
CA PRO A 157 -27.43 -12.33 23.14
C PRO A 157 -28.04 -11.04 22.55
N GLU A 158 -28.42 -11.11 21.29
CA GLU A 158 -29.22 -10.05 20.66
C GLU A 158 -30.50 -9.83 21.46
N SER A 159 -30.67 -8.65 22.03
CA SER A 159 -31.85 -8.23 22.80
C SER A 159 -32.94 -7.73 21.88
#